data_8debd2034975084f1da1cb69cd791fba
#
_entry.id   8debd2034975084f1da1cb69cd791fba
#
_cell.length_a   1.000
_cell.length_b   1.000
_cell.length_c   1.000
_cell.angle_alpha   90.00
_cell.angle_beta   90.00
_cell.angle_gamma   90.00
#
_symmetry.space_group_name_H-M   'P 1'
#
loop_
_entity.id
_entity.type
_entity.pdbx_description
1 polymer ?
#
loop_
_entity_poly.entity_id
_entity_poly.type
_entity_poly.pdbx_seq_one_letter_code
_entity_poly.pdbx_strand_id
1 'polypeptide(L)'
;METGEAHRRAAAWWQEFTKTNNAAFYPFIFDKHRYLVLMGGGGSGKSIFAGRKILERAATEPGHRFLVCRKVDKTIELSCFSQLCAQAGRYYADALDRILKSPRSLQFKNGSEIVFSGLDDVEKLKSIVGITGIWIEEASEITESDFNQLDIRLRDRSPYYQQIILSFNPIHTQHWLKKRFFDRDDPRARTSRTTYRDNRFLSAQAIATLEGFRQTDEYFYRVYALGEWGISGKSVFSPAAVEAQLAKGIKPLCCGEFSYTYDGLRMGETAFVRQEQGCVLIYTEPERGVPYAIGADTAGEGSDSFVAQVLDNRTGEQVATLAMRTDEDVFARQLYCLGMYYNTALLGVEVNFSSYTTRELERLNYPKQYVRESVDDYTHALRRSYGFRTDSKTRPVMIANLIQSFREHPELVRDEKTLREMLCFVRDENMRAAAETGAHDDYVMALAIAHMIRPQQAYLVPGKYGTERWTKSMLQDYERASAAEKKYLKTLWCEKG
;
A
#
# COMPACT_ATOMS: atom_id res chain seq x y z
N MET A 1 38.90 3.61 -45.51
CA MET A 1 38.47 4.97 -45.24
C MET A 1 37.19 5.06 -44.40
N GLU A 2 36.23 4.18 -44.58
CA GLU A 2 34.94 4.17 -43.81
C GLU A 2 35.11 3.97 -42.29
N THR A 3 36.05 3.12 -41.85
CA THR A 3 36.28 2.87 -40.40
C THR A 3 36.78 4.11 -39.65
N GLY A 4 37.62 4.96 -40.30
CA GLY A 4 38.16 6.15 -39.63
C GLY A 4 37.14 7.30 -39.51
N GLU A 5 36.15 7.36 -40.42
CA GLU A 5 35.07 8.34 -40.36
C GLU A 5 34.04 7.96 -39.33
N ALA A 6 33.68 6.67 -39.24
CA ALA A 6 32.78 6.15 -38.20
C ALA A 6 33.34 6.38 -36.78
N HIS A 7 34.65 6.16 -36.59
CA HIS A 7 35.31 6.44 -35.28
C HIS A 7 35.29 7.94 -34.95
N ARG A 8 35.51 8.82 -35.92
CA ARG A 8 35.44 10.29 -35.70
C ARG A 8 34.04 10.72 -35.34
N ARG A 9 33.01 10.19 -36.01
CA ARG A 9 31.60 10.49 -35.70
C ARG A 9 31.21 10.01 -34.30
N ALA A 10 31.58 8.79 -33.91
CA ALA A 10 31.35 8.27 -32.60
C ALA A 10 32.04 9.08 -31.48
N ALA A 11 33.29 9.50 -31.72
CA ALA A 11 34.03 10.34 -30.77
C ALA A 11 33.39 11.76 -30.65
N ALA A 12 32.97 12.37 -31.74
CA ALA A 12 32.28 13.66 -31.73
C ALA A 12 30.93 13.56 -30.98
N TRP A 13 30.16 12.49 -31.25
CA TRP A 13 28.91 12.21 -30.53
C TRP A 13 29.16 12.04 -29.03
N TRP A 14 30.17 11.26 -28.64
CA TRP A 14 30.51 11.05 -27.22
C TRP A 14 30.91 12.34 -26.53
N GLN A 15 31.70 13.17 -27.18
CA GLN A 15 32.05 14.51 -26.67
C GLN A 15 30.82 15.37 -26.43
N GLU A 16 29.88 15.41 -27.40
CA GLU A 16 28.66 16.18 -27.26
C GLU A 16 27.76 15.59 -26.16
N PHE A 17 27.61 14.29 -26.12
CA PHE A 17 26.84 13.60 -25.07
C PHE A 17 27.42 13.92 -23.69
N THR A 18 28.72 13.82 -23.50
CA THR A 18 29.37 14.09 -22.20
C THR A 18 29.33 15.56 -21.81
N LYS A 19 29.27 16.50 -22.75
CA LYS A 19 29.07 17.93 -22.46
C LYS A 19 27.65 18.23 -21.96
N THR A 20 26.66 17.48 -22.40
CA THR A 20 25.23 17.79 -22.20
C THR A 20 24.53 16.88 -21.19
N ASN A 21 25.23 15.86 -20.68
CA ASN A 21 24.70 14.93 -19.68
C ASN A 21 25.59 14.86 -18.44
N ASN A 22 25.01 14.43 -17.31
CA ASN A 22 25.74 14.24 -16.06
C ASN A 22 26.53 12.94 -16.09
N ALA A 23 27.72 12.94 -15.51
CA ALA A 23 28.63 11.81 -15.52
C ALA A 23 28.04 10.53 -14.87
N ALA A 24 27.16 10.70 -13.88
CA ALA A 24 26.46 9.60 -13.24
C ALA A 24 25.64 8.74 -14.21
N PHE A 25 25.24 9.28 -15.36
CA PHE A 25 24.44 8.56 -16.35
C PHE A 25 25.26 7.96 -17.52
N TYR A 26 26.56 8.24 -17.63
CA TYR A 26 27.37 7.69 -18.72
C TYR A 26 27.36 6.17 -18.84
N PRO A 27 27.38 5.38 -17.73
CA PRO A 27 27.34 3.92 -17.83
C PRO A 27 26.01 3.36 -18.36
N PHE A 28 24.95 4.17 -18.38
CA PHE A 28 23.61 3.71 -18.69
C PHE A 28 23.15 4.02 -20.12
N ILE A 29 23.90 4.85 -20.88
CA ILE A 29 23.46 5.24 -22.24
C ILE A 29 23.44 4.01 -23.19
N PHE A 30 24.41 3.10 -23.07
CA PHE A 30 24.48 1.88 -23.85
C PHE A 30 23.98 0.63 -23.11
N ASP A 31 23.39 0.83 -21.92
CA ASP A 31 22.81 -0.25 -21.14
C ASP A 31 21.60 -0.86 -21.87
N LYS A 32 21.54 -2.21 -21.92
CA LYS A 32 20.55 -3.00 -22.67
C LYS A 32 19.69 -3.89 -21.78
N HIS A 33 19.80 -3.78 -20.44
CA HIS A 33 18.93 -4.55 -19.56
C HIS A 33 17.46 -4.27 -19.86
N ARG A 34 16.62 -5.26 -19.62
CA ARG A 34 15.16 -5.15 -19.83
C ARG A 34 14.57 -3.98 -19.03
N TYR A 35 15.05 -3.77 -17.82
CA TYR A 35 14.60 -2.70 -16.92
C TYR A 35 15.76 -1.79 -16.58
N LEU A 36 15.65 -0.53 -16.97
CA LEU A 36 16.57 0.53 -16.56
C LEU A 36 15.86 1.41 -15.52
N VAL A 37 16.28 1.29 -14.26
CA VAL A 37 15.58 1.87 -13.11
C VAL A 37 16.37 3.07 -12.58
N LEU A 38 15.90 4.28 -12.91
CA LEU A 38 16.55 5.54 -12.58
C LEU A 38 15.89 6.16 -11.34
N MET A 39 16.39 5.80 -10.15
CA MET A 39 15.96 6.37 -8.89
C MET A 39 16.82 7.58 -8.52
N GLY A 40 16.21 8.61 -7.93
CA GLY A 40 16.99 9.73 -7.40
C GLY A 40 16.14 10.91 -6.99
N GLY A 41 16.78 11.88 -6.34
CA GLY A 41 16.14 13.11 -5.90
C GLY A 41 15.71 14.04 -7.02
N GLY A 42 14.94 15.06 -6.69
CA GLY A 42 14.60 16.16 -7.58
C GLY A 42 15.85 16.86 -8.10
N GLY A 43 15.82 17.27 -9.36
CA GLY A 43 16.96 17.93 -9.96
C GLY A 43 18.16 17.05 -10.28
N SER A 44 18.13 15.73 -10.07
CA SER A 44 19.26 14.83 -10.35
C SER A 44 19.54 14.61 -11.86
N GLY A 45 18.59 14.98 -12.74
CA GLY A 45 18.75 14.88 -14.21
C GLY A 45 18.25 13.57 -14.82
N LYS A 46 17.58 12.71 -14.05
CA LYS A 46 17.02 11.40 -14.50
C LYS A 46 16.19 11.51 -15.78
N SER A 47 15.18 12.39 -15.76
CA SER A 47 14.23 12.57 -16.86
C SER A 47 14.91 13.11 -18.12
N ILE A 48 15.86 14.03 -17.95
CA ILE A 48 16.68 14.55 -19.05
C ILE A 48 17.48 13.42 -19.71
N PHE A 49 18.10 12.56 -18.91
CA PHE A 49 18.85 11.40 -19.41
C PHE A 49 17.94 10.36 -20.07
N ALA A 50 16.80 10.01 -19.44
CA ALA A 50 15.85 9.05 -20.01
C ALA A 50 15.35 9.52 -21.40
N GLY A 51 14.97 10.80 -21.51
CA GLY A 51 14.59 11.41 -22.77
C GLY A 51 15.71 11.36 -23.81
N ARG A 52 16.95 11.68 -23.41
CA ARG A 52 18.11 11.63 -24.31
C ARG A 52 18.37 10.23 -24.85
N LYS A 53 18.28 9.21 -23.99
CA LYS A 53 18.46 7.80 -24.37
C LYS A 53 17.41 7.35 -25.39
N ILE A 54 16.14 7.70 -25.19
CA ILE A 54 15.07 7.35 -26.13
C ILE A 54 15.22 8.10 -27.46
N LEU A 55 15.53 9.40 -27.43
CA LEU A 55 15.75 10.19 -28.62
C LEU A 55 16.93 9.68 -29.45
N GLU A 56 18.04 9.32 -28.79
CA GLU A 56 19.20 8.72 -29.47
C GLU A 56 18.81 7.45 -30.23
N ARG A 57 18.09 6.55 -29.55
CA ARG A 57 17.63 5.29 -30.14
C ARG A 57 16.63 5.52 -31.27
N ALA A 58 15.67 6.44 -31.09
CA ALA A 58 14.69 6.76 -32.12
C ALA A 58 15.35 7.39 -33.37
N ALA A 59 16.41 8.18 -33.20
CA ALA A 59 17.12 8.79 -34.29
C ALA A 59 18.07 7.85 -35.05
N THR A 60 18.68 6.87 -34.34
CA THR A 60 19.73 5.99 -34.89
C THR A 60 19.28 4.58 -35.20
N GLU A 61 18.24 4.05 -34.58
CA GLU A 61 17.70 2.71 -34.74
C GLU A 61 16.35 2.82 -35.50
N PRO A 62 16.27 2.48 -36.80
CA PRO A 62 15.05 2.68 -37.60
C PRO A 62 13.87 1.83 -37.15
N GLY A 63 12.65 2.37 -37.24
CA GLY A 63 11.40 1.64 -37.03
C GLY A 63 11.05 1.39 -35.57
N HIS A 64 11.66 2.11 -34.63
CA HIS A 64 11.25 2.06 -33.23
C HIS A 64 9.92 2.77 -33.01
N ARG A 65 9.10 2.16 -32.12
CA ARG A 65 7.92 2.82 -31.57
C ARG A 65 8.02 2.84 -30.05
N PHE A 66 8.43 3.99 -29.50
CA PHE A 66 8.55 4.19 -28.06
C PHE A 66 7.24 4.73 -27.47
N LEU A 67 6.84 4.19 -26.31
CA LEU A 67 5.77 4.73 -25.48
C LEU A 67 6.39 5.51 -24.32
N VAL A 68 6.04 6.78 -24.17
CA VAL A 68 6.34 7.59 -22.98
C VAL A 68 5.05 7.82 -22.22
N CYS A 69 5.03 7.45 -20.94
CA CYS A 69 3.81 7.52 -20.14
C CYS A 69 4.04 8.06 -18.73
N ARG A 70 2.94 8.61 -18.18
CA ARG A 70 2.77 9.00 -16.77
C ARG A 70 1.43 8.46 -16.26
N LYS A 71 1.21 8.48 -14.93
CA LYS A 71 -0.09 8.09 -14.37
C LYS A 71 -1.23 8.96 -14.93
N VAL A 72 -1.04 10.28 -14.99
CA VAL A 72 -2.07 11.24 -15.39
C VAL A 72 -1.74 11.89 -16.75
N ASP A 73 -2.61 11.74 -17.75
CA ASP A 73 -2.41 12.25 -19.13
C ASP A 73 -2.19 13.76 -19.18
N LYS A 74 -2.94 14.54 -18.40
CA LYS A 74 -2.85 16.01 -18.38
C LYS A 74 -1.46 16.53 -17.99
N THR A 75 -0.68 15.75 -17.25
CA THR A 75 0.66 16.16 -16.80
C THR A 75 1.75 15.93 -17.85
N ILE A 76 1.48 15.14 -18.88
CA ILE A 76 2.46 14.75 -19.91
C ILE A 76 2.89 15.96 -20.73
N GLU A 77 1.98 16.85 -21.09
CA GLU A 77 2.27 17.99 -21.98
C GLU A 77 3.31 18.95 -21.39
N LEU A 78 3.15 19.29 -20.12
CA LEU A 78 4.05 20.22 -19.42
C LEU A 78 5.33 19.55 -18.88
N SER A 79 5.41 18.24 -18.92
CA SER A 79 6.57 17.47 -18.44
C SER A 79 7.34 16.83 -19.61
N CYS A 80 7.22 15.50 -19.76
CA CYS A 80 8.03 14.74 -20.69
C CYS A 80 7.83 15.10 -22.16
N PHE A 81 6.63 15.54 -22.60
CA PHE A 81 6.41 15.93 -23.99
C PHE A 81 7.16 17.21 -24.35
N SER A 82 6.98 18.29 -23.59
CA SER A 82 7.69 19.56 -23.85
C SER A 82 9.21 19.40 -23.75
N GLN A 83 9.67 18.59 -22.76
CA GLN A 83 11.08 18.27 -22.59
C GLN A 83 11.66 17.53 -23.80
N LEU A 84 10.98 16.48 -24.28
CA LEU A 84 11.44 15.70 -25.44
C LEU A 84 11.41 16.53 -26.72
N CYS A 85 10.39 17.37 -26.92
CA CYS A 85 10.36 18.31 -28.05
C CYS A 85 11.56 19.25 -28.06
N ALA A 86 11.89 19.83 -26.90
CA ALA A 86 13.05 20.74 -26.79
C ALA A 86 14.38 20.00 -27.03
N GLN A 87 14.55 18.81 -26.51
CA GLN A 87 15.75 17.98 -26.72
C GLN A 87 15.85 17.52 -28.20
N ALA A 88 14.73 17.07 -28.80
CA ALA A 88 14.70 16.65 -30.21
C ALA A 88 15.09 17.80 -31.15
N GLY A 89 14.50 18.98 -30.97
CA GLY A 89 14.84 20.14 -31.75
C GLY A 89 16.29 20.62 -31.59
N ARG A 90 16.85 20.45 -30.37
CA ARG A 90 18.22 20.88 -30.12
C ARG A 90 19.29 19.91 -30.62
N TYR A 91 19.07 18.61 -30.50
CA TYR A 91 20.12 17.60 -30.68
C TYR A 91 19.87 16.66 -31.88
N TYR A 92 18.63 16.58 -32.36
CA TYR A 92 18.21 15.63 -33.40
C TYR A 92 17.36 16.28 -34.51
N ALA A 93 17.46 17.58 -34.70
CA ALA A 93 16.68 18.32 -35.69
C ALA A 93 16.76 17.71 -37.09
N ASP A 94 17.95 17.24 -37.48
CA ASP A 94 18.18 16.61 -38.79
C ASP A 94 17.50 15.26 -38.96
N ALA A 95 17.32 14.51 -37.86
CA ALA A 95 16.65 13.21 -37.84
C ALA A 95 15.13 13.32 -37.64
N LEU A 96 14.66 14.43 -37.05
CA LEU A 96 13.25 14.69 -36.77
C LEU A 96 12.50 15.00 -38.10
N ASP A 97 11.33 14.36 -38.25
CA ASP A 97 10.42 14.67 -39.37
C ASP A 97 9.36 15.69 -38.92
N ARG A 98 8.57 15.33 -37.90
CA ARG A 98 7.52 16.23 -37.39
C ARG A 98 7.20 15.98 -35.89
N ILE A 99 6.60 16.99 -35.28
CA ILE A 99 6.04 16.95 -33.92
C ILE A 99 4.53 17.17 -34.03
N LEU A 100 3.74 16.23 -33.52
CA LEU A 100 2.29 16.31 -33.49
C LEU A 100 1.82 16.55 -32.04
N LYS A 101 0.84 17.44 -31.88
CA LYS A 101 0.26 17.75 -30.56
C LYS A 101 -0.99 16.95 -30.24
N SER A 102 -1.70 16.43 -31.26
CA SER A 102 -2.91 15.63 -31.09
C SER A 102 -3.04 14.58 -32.22
N PRO A 103 -2.87 13.28 -31.96
CA PRO A 103 -2.27 12.73 -30.75
C PRO A 103 -0.80 13.17 -30.60
N ARG A 104 -0.34 13.28 -29.35
CA ARG A 104 1.05 13.71 -29.08
C ARG A 104 2.03 12.68 -29.60
N SER A 105 2.90 13.06 -30.53
CA SER A 105 3.99 12.20 -30.98
C SER A 105 5.15 12.97 -31.60
N LEU A 106 6.33 12.39 -31.58
CA LEU A 106 7.51 12.80 -32.33
C LEU A 106 7.79 11.76 -33.40
N GLN A 107 7.85 12.15 -34.66
CA GLN A 107 8.12 11.27 -35.82
C GLN A 107 9.49 11.57 -36.39
N PHE A 108 10.22 10.48 -36.71
CA PHE A 108 11.58 10.54 -37.24
C PHE A 108 11.63 10.11 -38.72
N LYS A 109 12.54 10.68 -39.50
CA LYS A 109 12.73 10.37 -40.94
C LYS A 109 13.03 8.90 -41.23
N ASN A 110 13.57 8.16 -40.24
CA ASN A 110 13.88 6.74 -40.34
C ASN A 110 12.68 5.82 -40.02
N GLY A 111 11.47 6.39 -39.88
CA GLY A 111 10.25 5.63 -39.55
C GLY A 111 10.05 5.35 -38.07
N SER A 112 10.94 5.81 -37.19
CA SER A 112 10.72 5.72 -35.76
C SER A 112 9.70 6.74 -35.26
N GLU A 113 9.01 6.42 -34.16
CA GLU A 113 8.01 7.27 -33.52
C GLU A 113 8.10 7.19 -31.99
N ILE A 114 7.90 8.32 -31.33
CA ILE A 114 7.69 8.39 -29.88
C ILE A 114 6.26 8.84 -29.63
N VAL A 115 5.44 8.00 -29.01
CA VAL A 115 4.03 8.28 -28.67
C VAL A 115 3.89 8.51 -27.17
N PHE A 116 2.88 9.31 -26.78
CA PHE A 116 2.65 9.69 -25.40
C PHE A 116 1.24 9.27 -24.96
N SER A 117 1.11 8.70 -23.75
CA SER A 117 -0.18 8.30 -23.18
C SER A 117 -0.20 8.37 -21.66
N GLY A 118 -1.32 8.82 -21.08
CA GLY A 118 -1.60 8.62 -19.66
C GLY A 118 -2.01 7.17 -19.37
N LEU A 119 -1.87 6.77 -18.10
CA LEU A 119 -2.29 5.47 -17.58
C LEU A 119 -3.60 5.56 -16.77
N ASP A 120 -4.26 6.72 -16.77
CA ASP A 120 -5.56 6.98 -16.19
C ASP A 120 -6.71 6.23 -16.92
N ASP A 121 -6.46 5.83 -18.16
CA ASP A 121 -7.36 4.99 -18.95
C ASP A 121 -6.58 3.83 -19.58
N VAL A 122 -6.56 2.70 -18.87
CA VAL A 122 -5.84 1.47 -19.30
C VAL A 122 -6.40 0.92 -20.61
N GLU A 123 -7.66 1.20 -20.94
CA GLU A 123 -8.26 0.77 -22.21
C GLU A 123 -7.59 1.44 -23.43
N LYS A 124 -7.19 2.71 -23.30
CA LYS A 124 -6.43 3.42 -24.36
C LYS A 124 -5.11 2.73 -24.68
N LEU A 125 -4.47 2.14 -23.66
CA LEU A 125 -3.24 1.39 -23.90
C LEU A 125 -3.46 0.12 -24.74
N LYS A 126 -4.65 -0.47 -24.72
CA LYS A 126 -4.96 -1.67 -25.51
C LYS A 126 -4.91 -1.41 -27.02
N SER A 127 -5.11 -0.16 -27.44
CA SER A 127 -5.06 0.26 -28.85
C SER A 127 -3.64 0.54 -29.36
N ILE A 128 -2.64 0.68 -28.48
CA ILE A 128 -1.26 0.97 -28.87
C ILE A 128 -0.53 -0.36 -29.14
N VAL A 129 -0.26 -0.65 -30.39
CA VAL A 129 0.47 -1.85 -30.84
C VAL A 129 1.85 -1.48 -31.41
N GLY A 130 2.75 -2.44 -31.53
CA GLY A 130 4.07 -2.24 -32.12
C GLY A 130 5.07 -1.54 -31.21
N ILE A 131 4.85 -1.55 -29.89
CA ILE A 131 5.76 -0.91 -28.94
C ILE A 131 7.06 -1.70 -28.82
N THR A 132 8.18 -1.00 -28.95
CA THR A 132 9.54 -1.55 -28.92
C THR A 132 10.38 -1.04 -27.73
N GLY A 133 9.89 -0.04 -27.01
CA GLY A 133 10.48 0.47 -25.79
C GLY A 133 9.49 1.36 -25.03
N ILE A 134 9.65 1.46 -23.71
CA ILE A 134 8.74 2.21 -22.83
C ILE A 134 9.59 3.09 -21.90
N TRP A 135 9.15 4.32 -21.68
CA TRP A 135 9.61 5.15 -20.59
C TRP A 135 8.44 5.55 -19.70
N ILE A 136 8.51 5.16 -18.44
CA ILE A 136 7.55 5.50 -17.39
C ILE A 136 8.17 6.63 -16.56
N GLU A 137 7.66 7.84 -16.73
CA GLU A 137 8.07 9.02 -15.96
C GLU A 137 7.21 9.10 -14.68
N GLU A 138 7.85 9.44 -13.55
CA GLU A 138 7.28 9.39 -12.22
C GLU A 138 6.67 8.01 -11.90
N ALA A 139 7.49 6.96 -12.11
CA ALA A 139 7.05 5.57 -11.96
C ALA A 139 6.58 5.22 -10.54
N SER A 140 6.84 6.07 -9.56
CA SER A 140 6.28 5.97 -8.20
C SER A 140 4.77 6.27 -8.11
N GLU A 141 4.19 6.89 -9.15
CA GLU A 141 2.74 7.18 -9.20
C GLU A 141 1.91 5.98 -9.68
N ILE A 142 2.53 4.97 -10.32
CA ILE A 142 1.82 3.82 -10.89
C ILE A 142 1.84 2.61 -9.95
N THR A 143 0.84 1.74 -10.10
CA THR A 143 0.78 0.47 -9.38
C THR A 143 1.66 -0.60 -10.03
N GLU A 144 2.01 -1.66 -9.29
CA GLU A 144 2.70 -2.82 -9.86
C GLU A 144 1.87 -3.52 -10.94
N SER A 145 0.54 -3.48 -10.82
CA SER A 145 -0.38 -3.99 -11.84
C SER A 145 -0.29 -3.22 -13.16
N ASP A 146 -0.26 -1.87 -13.09
CA ASP A 146 -0.07 -1.02 -14.27
C ASP A 146 1.26 -1.35 -14.96
N PHE A 147 2.35 -1.48 -14.18
CA PHE A 147 3.66 -1.87 -14.69
C PHE A 147 3.64 -3.23 -15.38
N ASN A 148 3.02 -4.25 -14.76
CA ASN A 148 2.93 -5.59 -15.33
C ASN A 148 2.14 -5.58 -16.66
N GLN A 149 1.09 -4.77 -16.76
CA GLN A 149 0.33 -4.57 -18.00
C GLN A 149 1.20 -3.96 -19.11
N LEU A 150 2.08 -3.02 -18.80
CA LEU A 150 3.02 -2.43 -19.76
C LEU A 150 4.11 -3.42 -20.16
N ASP A 151 4.66 -4.18 -19.22
CA ASP A 151 5.72 -5.14 -19.47
C ASP A 151 5.28 -6.28 -20.42
N ILE A 152 4.04 -6.79 -20.25
CA ILE A 152 3.45 -7.78 -21.15
C ILE A 152 3.29 -7.23 -22.57
N ARG A 153 3.08 -5.93 -22.76
CA ARG A 153 2.89 -5.31 -24.09
C ARG A 153 4.19 -5.12 -24.84
N LEU A 154 5.32 -5.05 -24.18
CA LEU A 154 6.63 -4.94 -24.79
C LEU A 154 7.12 -6.32 -25.29
N ARG A 155 6.38 -6.89 -26.26
CA ARG A 155 6.55 -8.24 -26.82
C ARG A 155 6.70 -8.29 -28.34
N ASP A 156 6.49 -7.17 -29.03
CA ASP A 156 6.55 -7.13 -30.48
C ASP A 156 8.00 -7.37 -30.97
N ARG A 157 8.16 -8.03 -32.11
CA ARG A 157 9.49 -8.31 -32.66
C ARG A 157 10.18 -7.02 -33.04
N SER A 158 11.43 -6.88 -32.60
CA SER A 158 12.31 -5.77 -32.96
C SER A 158 13.71 -6.32 -33.25
N PRO A 159 14.44 -5.79 -34.25
CA PRO A 159 15.84 -6.12 -34.44
C PRO A 159 16.74 -5.56 -33.33
N TYR A 160 16.21 -4.68 -32.51
CA TYR A 160 16.90 -4.01 -31.41
C TYR A 160 16.41 -4.50 -30.05
N TYR A 161 17.19 -4.25 -28.99
CA TYR A 161 16.80 -4.62 -27.65
C TYR A 161 15.57 -3.82 -27.16
N GLN A 162 14.75 -4.49 -26.39
CA GLN A 162 13.54 -3.90 -25.79
C GLN A 162 13.81 -3.55 -24.33
N GLN A 163 13.48 -2.35 -23.93
CA GLN A 163 13.77 -1.82 -22.61
C GLN A 163 12.59 -1.01 -22.06
N ILE A 164 12.34 -1.18 -20.76
CA ILE A 164 11.50 -0.27 -19.97
C ILE A 164 12.42 0.60 -19.12
N ILE A 165 12.32 1.90 -19.27
CA ILE A 165 13.00 2.88 -18.44
C ILE A 165 12.00 3.37 -17.39
N LEU A 166 12.36 3.33 -16.11
CA LEU A 166 11.58 3.87 -15.01
C LEU A 166 12.36 5.02 -14.37
N SER A 167 11.79 6.22 -14.36
CA SER A 167 12.36 7.37 -13.67
C SER A 167 11.43 7.82 -12.57
N PHE A 168 11.94 7.96 -11.35
CA PHE A 168 11.13 8.34 -10.19
C PHE A 168 11.95 8.88 -9.02
N ASN A 169 11.28 9.61 -8.15
CA ASN A 169 11.75 9.88 -6.82
C ASN A 169 11.27 8.77 -5.89
N PRO A 170 12.11 8.24 -4.99
CA PRO A 170 11.66 7.26 -4.00
C PRO A 170 10.65 7.94 -3.07
N ILE A 171 9.62 7.20 -2.68
CA ILE A 171 8.61 7.71 -1.74
C ILE A 171 8.82 7.03 -0.39
N HIS A 172 8.32 5.80 -0.23
CA HIS A 172 8.39 5.07 1.02
C HIS A 172 9.02 3.68 0.87
N THR A 173 9.56 3.15 1.98
CA THR A 173 10.30 1.88 2.00
C THR A 173 9.45 0.66 1.61
N GLN A 174 8.12 0.73 1.69
CA GLN A 174 7.22 -0.37 1.34
C GLN A 174 6.76 -0.36 -0.12
N HIS A 175 7.19 0.64 -0.90
CA HIS A 175 6.79 0.77 -2.29
C HIS A 175 7.19 -0.44 -3.15
N TRP A 176 6.33 -0.84 -4.12
CA TRP A 176 6.56 -2.01 -4.98
C TRP A 176 7.87 -1.91 -5.80
N LEU A 177 8.25 -0.70 -6.23
CA LEU A 177 9.53 -0.46 -6.93
C LEU A 177 10.73 -0.87 -6.09
N LYS A 178 10.71 -0.56 -4.77
CA LYS A 178 11.77 -0.98 -3.85
C LYS A 178 11.82 -2.49 -3.73
N LYS A 179 10.69 -3.12 -3.42
CA LYS A 179 10.58 -4.58 -3.25
C LYS A 179 11.01 -5.34 -4.50
N ARG A 180 10.69 -4.83 -5.68
CA ARG A 180 10.97 -5.50 -6.96
C ARG A 180 12.40 -5.31 -7.46
N PHE A 181 12.95 -4.10 -7.39
CA PHE A 181 14.19 -3.73 -8.07
C PHE A 181 15.35 -3.41 -7.13
N PHE A 182 15.13 -3.25 -5.82
CA PHE A 182 16.18 -2.90 -4.86
C PHE A 182 16.33 -3.90 -3.73
N ASP A 183 15.27 -4.62 -3.34
CA ASP A 183 15.31 -5.65 -2.30
C ASP A 183 15.51 -7.05 -2.87
N ARG A 184 15.39 -7.20 -4.20
CA ARG A 184 15.63 -8.45 -4.94
C ARG A 184 16.66 -8.22 -6.02
N ASP A 185 17.49 -9.22 -6.27
CA ASP A 185 18.41 -9.22 -7.40
C ASP A 185 17.67 -9.76 -8.64
N ASP A 186 17.37 -8.87 -9.60
CA ASP A 186 16.84 -9.25 -10.90
C ASP A 186 17.94 -8.99 -11.96
N PRO A 187 18.54 -10.05 -12.56
CA PRO A 187 19.61 -9.90 -13.55
C PRO A 187 19.15 -9.16 -14.82
N ARG A 188 17.85 -8.96 -15.01
CA ARG A 188 17.28 -8.17 -16.11
C ARG A 188 17.19 -6.66 -15.80
N ALA A 189 17.49 -6.27 -14.55
CA ALA A 189 17.37 -4.90 -14.11
C ALA A 189 18.74 -4.25 -13.88
N ARG A 190 18.88 -3.00 -14.31
CA ARG A 190 19.99 -2.12 -13.97
C ARG A 190 19.45 -0.93 -13.22
N THR A 191 19.89 -0.72 -11.98
CA THR A 191 19.45 0.38 -11.13
C THR A 191 20.48 1.49 -11.07
N SER A 192 20.03 2.74 -10.98
CA SER A 192 20.87 3.90 -10.66
C SER A 192 20.28 4.63 -9.44
N ARG A 193 21.17 5.27 -8.67
CA ARG A 193 20.81 6.19 -7.59
C ARG A 193 21.54 7.49 -7.81
N THR A 194 20.78 8.58 -7.93
CA THR A 194 21.36 9.90 -8.21
C THR A 194 20.71 10.96 -7.32
N THR A 195 21.46 12.01 -7.04
CA THR A 195 21.04 13.16 -6.24
C THR A 195 21.22 14.45 -7.04
N TYR A 196 20.75 15.57 -6.53
CA TYR A 196 21.04 16.88 -7.11
C TYR A 196 22.54 17.17 -7.20
N ARG A 197 23.38 16.52 -6.33
CA ARG A 197 24.85 16.69 -6.32
C ARG A 197 25.52 16.09 -7.55
N ASP A 198 24.88 15.12 -8.18
CA ASP A 198 25.34 14.50 -9.43
C ASP A 198 25.02 15.37 -10.65
N ASN A 199 24.23 16.45 -10.47
CA ASN A 199 23.79 17.31 -11.54
C ASN A 199 24.56 18.64 -11.60
N ARG A 200 25.57 18.69 -12.44
CA ARG A 200 26.40 19.89 -12.66
C ARG A 200 25.68 21.06 -13.37
N PHE A 201 24.46 20.84 -13.87
CA PHE A 201 23.69 21.86 -14.61
C PHE A 201 22.70 22.61 -13.71
N LEU A 202 22.61 22.27 -12.44
CA LEU A 202 21.77 23.01 -11.50
C LEU A 202 22.33 24.40 -11.21
N SER A 203 21.45 25.39 -11.14
CA SER A 203 21.82 26.71 -10.66
C SER A 203 22.14 26.69 -9.17
N ALA A 204 23.01 27.61 -8.71
CA ALA A 204 23.32 27.79 -7.31
C ALA A 204 22.04 28.02 -6.45
N GLN A 205 21.06 28.74 -7.00
CA GLN A 205 19.79 28.99 -6.33
C GLN A 205 18.96 27.71 -6.17
N ALA A 206 18.90 26.84 -7.18
CA ALA A 206 18.21 25.55 -7.08
C ALA A 206 18.86 24.64 -6.02
N ILE A 207 20.20 24.61 -5.96
CA ILE A 207 20.95 23.89 -4.93
C ILE A 207 20.65 24.47 -3.54
N ALA A 208 20.69 25.79 -3.38
CA ALA A 208 20.39 26.44 -2.09
C ALA A 208 18.95 26.14 -1.62
N THR A 209 17.98 26.08 -2.54
CA THR A 209 16.60 25.70 -2.21
C THR A 209 16.53 24.27 -1.69
N LEU A 210 17.17 23.31 -2.37
CA LEU A 210 17.21 21.92 -1.92
C LEU A 210 17.92 21.74 -0.58
N GLU A 211 19.07 22.41 -0.39
CA GLU A 211 19.81 22.40 0.90
C GLU A 211 19.03 23.06 2.04
N GLY A 212 18.20 24.07 1.72
CA GLY A 212 17.33 24.74 2.71
C GLY A 212 16.33 23.80 3.38
N PHE A 213 15.86 22.78 2.68
CA PHE A 213 14.96 21.76 3.25
C PHE A 213 15.61 20.97 4.39
N ARG A 214 16.94 20.86 4.43
CA ARG A 214 17.64 20.19 5.52
C ARG A 214 17.30 20.74 6.91
N GLN A 215 16.96 22.03 6.99
CA GLN A 215 16.62 22.68 8.27
C GLN A 215 15.11 22.79 8.51
N THR A 216 14.31 22.80 7.43
CA THR A 216 12.86 23.05 7.52
C THR A 216 12.03 21.77 7.42
N ASP A 217 12.49 20.77 6.65
CA ASP A 217 11.81 19.49 6.45
C ASP A 217 12.86 18.43 6.09
N GLU A 218 13.40 17.76 7.10
CA GLU A 218 14.43 16.73 6.93
C GLU A 218 13.92 15.55 6.07
N TYR A 219 12.64 15.18 6.19
CA TYR A 219 12.05 14.12 5.37
C TYR A 219 12.06 14.51 3.90
N PHE A 220 11.57 15.72 3.57
CA PHE A 220 11.56 16.23 2.21
C PHE A 220 13.00 16.30 1.65
N TYR A 221 13.96 16.75 2.45
CA TYR A 221 15.37 16.77 2.06
C TYR A 221 15.90 15.37 1.73
N ARG A 222 15.65 14.38 2.60
CA ARG A 222 16.13 13.00 2.39
C ARG A 222 15.51 12.37 1.15
N VAL A 223 14.21 12.48 0.97
CA VAL A 223 13.47 11.86 -0.14
C VAL A 223 13.70 12.64 -1.46
N TYR A 224 13.40 13.93 -1.44
CA TYR A 224 13.37 14.74 -2.66
C TYR A 224 14.72 15.33 -3.07
N ALA A 225 15.63 15.59 -2.14
CA ALA A 225 16.96 16.06 -2.48
C ALA A 225 17.97 14.91 -2.59
N LEU A 226 18.05 14.02 -1.59
CA LEU A 226 19.03 12.93 -1.58
C LEU A 226 18.56 11.66 -2.31
N GLY A 227 17.29 11.56 -2.67
CA GLY A 227 16.76 10.36 -3.35
C GLY A 227 16.82 9.11 -2.47
N GLU A 228 16.62 9.26 -1.17
CA GLU A 228 16.54 8.16 -0.22
C GLU A 228 15.09 7.68 -0.11
N TRP A 229 14.93 6.38 0.19
CA TRP A 229 13.61 5.86 0.52
C TRP A 229 13.13 6.47 1.83
N GLY A 230 11.99 7.16 1.78
CA GLY A 230 11.47 7.91 2.91
C GLY A 230 10.79 7.02 3.95
N ILE A 231 10.89 7.45 5.20
CA ILE A 231 9.94 7.15 6.25
C ILE A 231 9.32 8.50 6.59
N SER A 232 8.03 8.67 6.31
CA SER A 232 7.38 9.97 6.34
C SER A 232 7.55 10.69 7.69
N GLY A 233 7.97 11.95 7.68
CA GLY A 233 7.94 12.83 8.86
C GLY A 233 6.52 13.18 9.33
N LYS A 234 5.49 12.87 8.52
CA LYS A 234 4.07 12.95 8.86
C LYS A 234 3.52 11.61 9.38
N SER A 235 4.39 10.65 9.72
CA SER A 235 3.98 9.34 10.21
C SER A 235 3.10 9.47 11.46
N VAL A 236 2.01 8.72 11.46
CA VAL A 236 1.05 8.68 12.57
C VAL A 236 1.61 7.91 13.76
N PHE A 237 2.35 6.84 13.47
CA PHE A 237 3.05 6.02 14.47
C PHE A 237 4.54 6.35 14.47
N SER A 238 5.20 6.21 15.62
CA SER A 238 6.66 6.42 15.71
C SER A 238 7.41 5.40 14.83
N PRO A 239 8.10 5.81 13.77
CA PRO A 239 8.83 4.88 12.91
C PRO A 239 9.88 4.09 13.68
N ALA A 240 10.59 4.73 14.61
CA ALA A 240 11.60 4.06 15.44
C ALA A 240 10.99 2.95 16.31
N ALA A 241 9.79 3.16 16.88
CA ALA A 241 9.10 2.15 17.66
C ALA A 241 8.62 0.99 16.77
N VAL A 242 8.09 1.29 15.57
CA VAL A 242 7.65 0.26 14.60
C VAL A 242 8.84 -0.56 14.12
N GLU A 243 9.96 0.07 13.76
CA GLU A 243 11.17 -0.62 13.31
C GLU A 243 11.78 -1.48 14.42
N ALA A 244 11.82 -0.98 15.64
CA ALA A 244 12.27 -1.75 16.80
C ALA A 244 11.41 -2.99 17.03
N GLN A 245 10.08 -2.90 16.84
CA GLN A 245 9.18 -4.03 16.95
C GLN A 245 9.35 -5.02 15.79
N LEU A 246 9.50 -4.53 14.56
CA LEU A 246 9.80 -5.36 13.39
C LEU A 246 11.14 -6.12 13.54
N ALA A 247 12.15 -5.46 14.10
CA ALA A 247 13.47 -6.06 14.33
C ALA A 247 13.43 -7.28 15.28
N LYS A 248 12.40 -7.42 16.13
CA LYS A 248 12.21 -8.60 16.97
C LYS A 248 11.89 -9.87 16.17
N GLY A 249 11.44 -9.71 14.91
CA GLY A 249 11.18 -10.82 13.99
C GLY A 249 10.17 -11.83 14.52
N ILE A 250 9.10 -11.36 15.19
CA ILE A 250 8.08 -12.22 15.80
C ILE A 250 7.42 -13.07 14.71
N LYS A 251 7.47 -14.38 14.89
CA LYS A 251 6.84 -15.34 13.97
C LYS A 251 5.54 -15.87 14.58
N PRO A 252 4.51 -16.13 13.76
CA PRO A 252 3.34 -16.84 14.24
C PRO A 252 3.70 -18.25 14.72
N LEU A 253 3.01 -18.76 15.72
CA LEU A 253 3.11 -20.15 16.19
C LEU A 253 2.74 -21.13 15.08
N CYS A 254 1.70 -20.78 14.33
CA CYS A 254 1.26 -21.52 13.16
C CYS A 254 0.48 -20.62 12.20
N CYS A 255 0.37 -21.07 10.96
CA CYS A 255 -0.53 -20.51 9.96
C CYS A 255 -1.41 -21.62 9.38
N GLY A 256 -2.53 -21.23 8.78
CA GLY A 256 -3.50 -22.16 8.23
C GLY A 256 -4.79 -21.48 7.79
N GLU A 257 -5.83 -22.27 7.69
CA GLU A 257 -7.19 -21.83 7.41
C GLU A 257 -8.21 -22.69 8.16
N PHE A 258 -9.45 -22.21 8.26
CA PHE A 258 -10.51 -23.02 8.85
C PHE A 258 -11.19 -23.88 7.78
N SER A 259 -11.22 -25.20 8.01
CA SER A 259 -12.15 -26.08 7.33
C SER A 259 -13.49 -26.06 8.06
N TYR A 260 -14.57 -26.12 7.34
CA TYR A 260 -15.93 -26.14 7.90
C TYR A 260 -16.88 -26.92 6.99
N THR A 261 -17.91 -27.50 7.59
CA THR A 261 -19.05 -28.01 6.84
C THR A 261 -20.14 -26.93 6.79
N TYR A 262 -20.81 -26.81 5.65
CA TYR A 262 -21.85 -25.82 5.44
C TYR A 262 -22.97 -26.42 4.56
N ASP A 263 -24.19 -26.43 5.08
CA ASP A 263 -25.35 -27.02 4.41
C ASP A 263 -26.20 -26.02 3.60
N GLY A 264 -25.72 -24.78 3.45
CA GLY A 264 -26.45 -23.68 2.84
C GLY A 264 -27.19 -22.78 3.83
N LEU A 265 -27.39 -23.23 5.07
CA LEU A 265 -28.09 -22.48 6.11
C LEU A 265 -27.27 -22.34 7.40
N ARG A 266 -26.55 -23.38 7.79
CA ARG A 266 -25.84 -23.46 9.07
C ARG A 266 -24.40 -23.90 8.90
N MET A 267 -23.55 -23.37 9.77
CA MET A 267 -22.20 -23.87 9.97
C MET A 267 -22.26 -25.16 10.81
N GLY A 268 -21.59 -26.20 10.34
CA GLY A 268 -21.44 -27.46 11.07
C GLY A 268 -20.09 -27.53 11.80
N GLU A 269 -19.40 -28.66 11.68
CA GLU A 269 -18.08 -28.85 12.29
C GLU A 269 -17.07 -27.88 11.70
N THR A 270 -16.28 -27.28 12.58
CA THR A 270 -15.20 -26.35 12.20
C THR A 270 -13.87 -26.82 12.79
N ALA A 271 -12.81 -26.80 12.03
CA ALA A 271 -11.48 -27.16 12.48
C ALA A 271 -10.42 -26.22 11.87
N PHE A 272 -9.43 -25.85 12.66
CA PHE A 272 -8.26 -25.14 12.13
C PHE A 272 -7.29 -26.13 11.49
N VAL A 273 -7.00 -25.93 10.21
CA VAL A 273 -6.08 -26.77 9.43
C VAL A 273 -4.78 -26.01 9.23
N ARG A 274 -3.70 -26.51 9.82
CA ARG A 274 -2.38 -25.92 9.68
C ARG A 274 -1.85 -26.14 8.26
N GLN A 275 -1.31 -25.07 7.65
CA GLN A 275 -0.75 -25.06 6.31
C GLN A 275 0.50 -24.16 6.29
N GLU A 276 1.45 -24.42 5.40
CA GLU A 276 2.65 -23.56 5.27
C GLU A 276 2.31 -22.14 4.78
N GLN A 277 1.25 -22.01 3.98
CA GLN A 277 0.71 -20.75 3.49
C GLN A 277 -0.79 -20.73 3.74
N GLY A 278 -1.21 -20.09 4.83
CA GLY A 278 -2.61 -19.94 5.18
C GLY A 278 -3.01 -18.48 5.37
N CYS A 279 -4.31 -18.22 5.29
CA CYS A 279 -4.87 -16.87 5.45
C CYS A 279 -4.95 -16.44 6.94
N VAL A 280 -4.85 -17.37 7.88
CA VAL A 280 -4.87 -17.11 9.32
C VAL A 280 -3.48 -17.31 9.89
N LEU A 281 -2.98 -16.32 10.64
CA LEU A 281 -1.74 -16.37 11.39
C LEU A 281 -2.09 -16.36 12.89
N ILE A 282 -1.67 -17.37 13.64
CA ILE A 282 -1.89 -17.49 15.09
C ILE A 282 -0.58 -17.21 15.81
N TYR A 283 -0.56 -16.19 16.67
CA TYR A 283 0.57 -15.81 17.53
C TYR A 283 0.41 -16.37 18.94
N THR A 284 -0.84 -16.53 19.42
CA THR A 284 -1.17 -17.11 20.71
C THR A 284 -2.43 -17.94 20.56
N GLU A 285 -2.40 -19.20 20.98
CA GLU A 285 -3.57 -20.07 20.98
C GLU A 285 -4.63 -19.54 21.98
N PRO A 286 -5.93 -19.78 21.72
CA PRO A 286 -6.98 -19.34 22.64
C PRO A 286 -6.89 -20.04 23.99
N GLU A 287 -6.88 -19.25 25.04
CA GLU A 287 -6.97 -19.73 26.42
C GLU A 287 -8.44 -19.83 26.86
N ARG A 288 -8.82 -20.94 27.46
CA ARG A 288 -10.22 -21.16 27.88
C ARG A 288 -10.70 -20.06 28.83
N GLY A 289 -11.84 -19.48 28.51
CA GLY A 289 -12.48 -18.46 29.35
C GLY A 289 -11.94 -17.03 29.13
N VAL A 290 -10.89 -16.86 28.37
CA VAL A 290 -10.41 -15.52 28.01
C VAL A 290 -11.36 -14.85 27.00
N PRO A 291 -11.79 -13.61 27.24
CA PRO A 291 -12.57 -12.85 26.28
C PRO A 291 -11.67 -12.29 25.17
N TYR A 292 -12.09 -12.44 23.90
CA TYR A 292 -11.39 -11.90 22.74
C TYR A 292 -12.29 -10.91 21.98
N ALA A 293 -11.67 -9.95 21.32
CA ALA A 293 -12.33 -9.01 20.43
C ALA A 293 -11.69 -9.09 19.04
N ILE A 294 -12.50 -9.07 18.00
CA ILE A 294 -12.06 -9.12 16.60
C ILE A 294 -12.58 -7.90 15.87
N GLY A 295 -11.70 -7.08 15.36
CA GLY A 295 -12.01 -6.03 14.41
C GLY A 295 -11.74 -6.51 13.00
N ALA A 296 -12.68 -6.26 12.10
CA ALA A 296 -12.56 -6.65 10.70
C ALA A 296 -12.81 -5.45 9.79
N ASP A 297 -11.90 -5.24 8.85
CA ASP A 297 -12.01 -4.30 7.76
C ASP A 297 -12.41 -5.04 6.50
N THR A 298 -13.43 -4.53 5.80
CA THR A 298 -13.97 -5.15 4.60
C THR A 298 -13.47 -4.39 3.37
N ALA A 299 -12.86 -5.12 2.44
CA ALA A 299 -12.37 -4.57 1.20
C ALA A 299 -13.47 -3.82 0.43
N GLY A 300 -13.11 -2.66 -0.15
CA GLY A 300 -13.92 -2.00 -1.16
C GLY A 300 -13.83 -2.71 -2.52
N GLU A 301 -14.39 -2.10 -3.57
CA GLU A 301 -14.21 -2.61 -4.94
C GLU A 301 -12.75 -2.47 -5.35
N GLY A 302 -12.07 -3.60 -5.69
CA GLY A 302 -10.73 -3.57 -6.27
C GLY A 302 -9.71 -4.54 -5.67
N SER A 303 -8.50 -4.06 -5.38
CA SER A 303 -7.34 -4.87 -4.98
C SER A 303 -7.18 -5.06 -3.47
N ASP A 304 -8.09 -4.54 -2.67
CA ASP A 304 -7.98 -4.52 -1.22
C ASP A 304 -8.19 -5.93 -0.61
N SER A 305 -7.66 -6.14 0.57
CA SER A 305 -7.77 -7.40 1.28
C SER A 305 -8.82 -7.28 2.39
N PHE A 306 -9.63 -8.33 2.58
CA PHE A 306 -10.40 -8.48 3.81
C PHE A 306 -9.44 -8.84 4.94
N VAL A 307 -9.42 -8.05 6.00
CA VAL A 307 -8.51 -8.26 7.14
C VAL A 307 -9.28 -8.29 8.45
N ALA A 308 -8.94 -9.24 9.32
CA ALA A 308 -9.42 -9.26 10.69
C ALA A 308 -8.26 -9.42 11.68
N GLN A 309 -8.37 -8.71 12.82
CA GLN A 309 -7.38 -8.65 13.89
C GLN A 309 -8.00 -9.15 15.16
N VAL A 310 -7.36 -10.13 15.81
CA VAL A 310 -7.84 -10.72 17.08
C VAL A 310 -7.01 -10.18 18.25
N LEU A 311 -7.68 -9.62 19.25
CA LEU A 311 -7.06 -9.12 20.47
C LEU A 311 -7.52 -9.93 21.69
N ASP A 312 -6.57 -10.28 22.57
CA ASP A 312 -6.89 -10.66 23.94
C ASP A 312 -7.47 -9.42 24.65
N ASN A 313 -8.74 -9.52 25.10
CA ASN A 313 -9.41 -8.36 25.68
C ASN A 313 -8.87 -7.94 27.05
N ARG A 314 -8.10 -8.79 27.74
CA ARG A 314 -7.46 -8.47 29.02
C ARG A 314 -6.28 -7.52 28.82
N THR A 315 -5.42 -7.83 27.84
CA THR A 315 -4.13 -7.15 27.63
C THR A 315 -4.14 -6.18 26.44
N GLY A 316 -4.96 -6.44 25.43
CA GLY A 316 -4.90 -5.74 24.14
C GLY A 316 -3.89 -6.34 23.18
N GLU A 317 -3.32 -7.50 23.54
CA GLU A 317 -2.32 -8.18 22.73
C GLU A 317 -2.94 -8.75 21.45
N GLN A 318 -2.29 -8.55 20.32
CA GLN A 318 -2.65 -9.13 19.04
C GLN A 318 -2.28 -10.63 19.05
N VAL A 319 -3.28 -11.49 19.04
CA VAL A 319 -3.11 -12.94 19.17
C VAL A 319 -3.28 -13.69 17.86
N ALA A 320 -3.99 -13.12 16.88
CA ALA A 320 -4.10 -13.69 15.54
C ALA A 320 -4.47 -12.62 14.50
N THR A 321 -4.24 -12.95 13.24
CA THR A 321 -4.70 -12.19 12.07
C THR A 321 -5.32 -13.13 11.05
N LEU A 322 -6.35 -12.67 10.36
CA LEU A 322 -6.92 -13.30 9.16
C LEU A 322 -6.83 -12.27 8.03
N ALA A 323 -6.25 -12.66 6.90
CA ALA A 323 -6.19 -11.79 5.74
C ALA A 323 -6.36 -12.60 4.45
N MET A 324 -7.34 -12.20 3.63
CA MET A 324 -7.62 -12.92 2.39
C MET A 324 -8.19 -12.02 1.31
N ARG A 325 -8.00 -12.45 0.05
CA ARG A 325 -8.66 -11.86 -1.13
C ARG A 325 -9.63 -12.88 -1.67
N THR A 326 -10.90 -12.68 -1.40
CA THR A 326 -11.96 -13.63 -1.71
C THR A 326 -13.31 -12.91 -1.73
N ASP A 327 -14.38 -13.65 -1.99
CA ASP A 327 -15.74 -13.12 -1.89
C ASP A 327 -16.15 -12.93 -0.41
N GLU A 328 -17.04 -11.96 -0.16
CA GLU A 328 -17.47 -11.60 1.19
C GLU A 328 -18.10 -12.76 1.97
N ASP A 329 -18.76 -13.69 1.30
CA ASP A 329 -19.40 -14.85 1.94
C ASP A 329 -18.38 -15.86 2.46
N VAL A 330 -17.28 -16.06 1.73
CA VAL A 330 -16.17 -16.92 2.16
C VAL A 330 -15.45 -16.28 3.33
N PHE A 331 -15.19 -14.96 3.26
CA PHE A 331 -14.62 -14.21 4.38
C PHE A 331 -15.51 -14.30 5.63
N ALA A 332 -16.82 -14.10 5.50
CA ALA A 332 -17.76 -14.19 6.63
C ALA A 332 -17.72 -15.54 7.32
N ARG A 333 -17.61 -16.66 6.56
CA ARG A 333 -17.50 -18.01 7.14
C ARG A 333 -16.17 -18.24 7.83
N GLN A 334 -15.04 -17.77 7.26
CA GLN A 334 -13.74 -17.84 7.93
C GLN A 334 -13.72 -16.99 9.20
N LEU A 335 -14.34 -15.82 9.17
CA LEU A 335 -14.48 -14.92 10.31
C LEU A 335 -15.35 -15.54 11.43
N TYR A 336 -16.46 -16.22 11.03
CA TYR A 336 -17.26 -17.02 11.96
C TYR A 336 -16.41 -18.07 12.67
N CYS A 337 -15.65 -18.86 11.91
CA CYS A 337 -14.81 -19.92 12.47
C CYS A 337 -13.74 -19.35 13.42
N LEU A 338 -13.08 -18.25 13.00
CA LEU A 338 -12.08 -17.56 13.81
C LEU A 338 -12.68 -17.05 15.13
N GLY A 339 -13.87 -16.46 15.08
CA GLY A 339 -14.57 -15.97 16.25
C GLY A 339 -14.98 -17.08 17.21
N MET A 340 -15.47 -18.21 16.69
CA MET A 340 -15.79 -19.40 17.50
C MET A 340 -14.54 -20.02 18.11
N TYR A 341 -13.44 -20.09 17.35
CA TYR A 341 -12.16 -20.60 17.83
C TYR A 341 -11.61 -19.79 19.01
N TYR A 342 -11.74 -18.46 18.95
CA TYR A 342 -11.36 -17.55 20.03
C TYR A 342 -12.52 -17.30 21.03
N ASN A 343 -13.08 -18.38 21.58
CA ASN A 343 -14.07 -18.38 22.69
C ASN A 343 -15.31 -17.52 22.39
N THR A 344 -15.83 -17.56 21.18
CA THR A 344 -16.95 -16.70 20.78
C THR A 344 -16.60 -15.21 20.96
N ALA A 345 -15.54 -14.78 20.27
CA ALA A 345 -15.04 -13.43 20.33
C ALA A 345 -16.10 -12.41 19.91
N LEU A 346 -16.04 -11.19 20.46
CA LEU A 346 -16.86 -10.08 19.97
C LEU A 346 -16.39 -9.67 18.56
N LEU A 347 -17.25 -9.75 17.54
CA LEU A 347 -16.94 -9.36 16.17
C LEU A 347 -17.44 -7.95 15.87
N GLY A 348 -16.53 -7.03 15.52
CA GLY A 348 -16.83 -5.72 14.95
C GLY A 348 -16.38 -5.62 13.53
N VAL A 349 -17.30 -5.79 12.59
CA VAL A 349 -17.03 -5.73 11.14
C VAL A 349 -17.36 -4.33 10.65
N GLU A 350 -16.48 -3.72 9.84
CA GLU A 350 -16.77 -2.45 9.19
C GLU A 350 -17.93 -2.59 8.18
N VAL A 351 -18.81 -1.58 8.15
CA VAL A 351 -20.01 -1.60 7.30
C VAL A 351 -20.12 -0.37 6.40
N ASN A 352 -19.01 0.25 6.05
CA ASN A 352 -18.99 1.46 5.24
C ASN A 352 -19.34 1.18 3.78
N PHE A 353 -18.77 0.13 3.22
CA PHE A 353 -18.98 -0.26 1.82
C PHE A 353 -20.08 -1.29 1.69
N SER A 354 -20.07 -2.31 2.54
CA SER A 354 -21.02 -3.40 2.52
C SER A 354 -21.45 -3.80 3.92
N SER A 355 -22.74 -4.17 4.07
CA SER A 355 -23.24 -4.80 5.28
C SER A 355 -23.45 -6.32 5.09
N TYR A 356 -22.94 -6.88 3.98
CA TYR A 356 -23.17 -8.29 3.67
C TYR A 356 -22.54 -9.20 4.72
N THR A 357 -21.27 -8.97 5.09
CA THR A 357 -20.56 -9.79 6.08
C THR A 357 -21.30 -9.84 7.43
N THR A 358 -21.83 -8.71 7.93
CA THR A 358 -22.58 -8.68 9.18
C THR A 358 -23.91 -9.43 9.09
N ARG A 359 -24.62 -9.32 7.95
CA ARG A 359 -25.88 -10.05 7.68
C ARG A 359 -25.64 -11.54 7.54
N GLU A 360 -24.56 -11.93 6.88
CA GLU A 360 -24.19 -13.34 6.75
C GLU A 360 -23.85 -13.95 8.11
N LEU A 361 -23.09 -13.25 8.96
CA LEU A 361 -22.83 -13.66 10.34
C LEU A 361 -24.13 -13.79 11.17
N GLU A 362 -25.09 -12.88 10.99
CA GLU A 362 -26.41 -12.95 11.62
C GLU A 362 -27.19 -14.17 11.10
N ARG A 363 -27.20 -14.41 9.78
CA ARG A 363 -27.83 -15.59 9.16
C ARG A 363 -27.22 -16.90 9.65
N LEU A 364 -25.90 -16.92 9.86
CA LEU A 364 -25.16 -18.06 10.43
C LEU A 364 -25.37 -18.20 11.95
N ASN A 365 -26.15 -17.31 12.57
CA ASN A 365 -26.36 -17.24 14.01
C ASN A 365 -25.07 -17.06 14.83
N TYR A 366 -24.13 -16.24 14.34
CA TYR A 366 -22.95 -15.90 15.15
C TYR A 366 -23.41 -15.14 16.40
N PRO A 367 -23.08 -15.61 17.62
CA PRO A 367 -23.77 -15.16 18.83
C PRO A 367 -23.32 -13.79 19.34
N LYS A 368 -22.21 -13.22 18.85
CA LYS A 368 -21.60 -12.06 19.49
C LYS A 368 -21.04 -11.03 18.50
N GLN A 369 -21.92 -10.28 17.86
CA GLN A 369 -21.55 -9.17 17.01
C GLN A 369 -21.61 -7.84 17.78
N TYR A 370 -20.71 -6.89 17.42
CA TYR A 370 -20.72 -5.51 17.91
C TYR A 370 -22.02 -4.82 17.51
N VAL A 371 -22.69 -4.21 18.50
CA VAL A 371 -23.93 -3.48 18.32
C VAL A 371 -23.65 -1.99 18.43
N ARG A 372 -23.95 -1.26 17.37
CA ARG A 372 -23.99 0.20 17.42
C ARG A 372 -25.41 0.68 17.73
N GLU A 373 -25.49 1.71 18.56
CA GLU A 373 -26.73 2.39 18.88
C GLU A 373 -26.76 3.74 18.14
N SER A 374 -27.87 4.04 17.51
CA SER A 374 -28.15 5.33 16.89
C SER A 374 -29.54 5.80 17.25
N VAL A 375 -29.73 7.09 17.39
CA VAL A 375 -31.06 7.68 17.59
C VAL A 375 -31.60 8.03 16.22
N ASP A 376 -32.82 7.57 15.94
CA ASP A 376 -33.52 7.94 14.70
C ASP A 376 -33.94 9.43 14.79
N ASP A 377 -33.56 10.24 13.81
CA ASP A 377 -33.74 11.68 13.82
C ASP A 377 -35.22 12.11 13.79
N TYR A 378 -36.14 11.25 13.32
CA TYR A 378 -37.56 11.53 13.22
C TYR A 378 -38.37 11.00 14.40
N THR A 379 -38.07 9.77 14.81
CA THR A 379 -38.85 9.07 15.85
C THR A 379 -38.24 9.20 17.24
N HIS A 380 -37.00 9.69 17.34
CA HIS A 380 -36.15 9.68 18.54
C HIS A 380 -36.00 8.29 19.19
N ALA A 381 -36.33 7.26 18.45
CA ALA A 381 -36.19 5.87 18.92
C ALA A 381 -34.75 5.41 18.83
N LEU A 382 -34.31 4.65 19.83
CA LEU A 382 -33.02 4.01 19.82
C LEU A 382 -33.02 2.87 18.79
N ARG A 383 -32.20 2.99 17.75
CA ARG A 383 -31.99 1.97 16.74
C ARG A 383 -30.71 1.22 17.00
N ARG A 384 -30.79 -0.10 17.04
CA ARG A 384 -29.64 -1.00 17.16
C ARG A 384 -29.34 -1.67 15.83
N SER A 385 -28.06 -1.70 15.45
CA SER A 385 -27.62 -2.39 14.22
C SER A 385 -26.22 -2.98 14.41
N TYR A 386 -25.99 -4.12 13.77
CA TYR A 386 -24.67 -4.77 13.80
C TYR A 386 -23.63 -4.02 12.98
N GLY A 387 -22.37 -4.23 13.35
CA GLY A 387 -21.19 -3.73 12.65
C GLY A 387 -20.72 -2.36 13.10
N PHE A 388 -19.47 -2.08 12.82
CA PHE A 388 -18.79 -0.83 13.13
C PHE A 388 -18.88 0.12 11.92
N ARG A 389 -19.17 1.40 12.17
CA ARG A 389 -19.18 2.42 11.11
C ARG A 389 -18.02 3.39 11.32
N THR A 390 -17.15 3.45 10.32
CA THR A 390 -16.07 4.44 10.26
C THR A 390 -16.57 5.68 9.55
N ASP A 391 -16.66 6.79 10.28
CA ASP A 391 -17.08 8.09 9.76
C ASP A 391 -16.19 9.23 10.27
N SER A 392 -16.53 10.45 9.94
CA SER A 392 -15.76 11.64 10.34
C SER A 392 -15.67 11.85 11.87
N LYS A 393 -16.54 11.21 12.67
CA LYS A 393 -16.54 11.29 14.13
C LYS A 393 -15.79 10.11 14.75
N THR A 394 -16.02 8.89 14.25
CA THR A 394 -15.45 7.65 14.82
C THR A 394 -14.01 7.44 14.41
N ARG A 395 -13.64 7.74 13.15
CA ARG A 395 -12.28 7.53 12.62
C ARG A 395 -11.18 8.25 13.44
N PRO A 396 -11.29 9.55 13.75
CA PRO A 396 -10.27 10.22 14.55
C PRO A 396 -10.08 9.61 15.95
N VAL A 397 -11.19 9.20 16.60
CA VAL A 397 -11.16 8.62 17.95
C VAL A 397 -10.49 7.24 17.93
N MET A 398 -10.88 6.38 17.00
CA MET A 398 -10.31 5.04 16.93
C MET A 398 -8.81 5.06 16.58
N ILE A 399 -8.38 5.97 15.69
CA ILE A 399 -6.96 6.14 15.37
C ILE A 399 -6.20 6.72 16.57
N ALA A 400 -6.75 7.70 17.29
CA ALA A 400 -6.11 8.23 18.50
C ALA A 400 -5.93 7.14 19.57
N ASN A 401 -6.92 6.29 19.78
CA ASN A 401 -6.83 5.16 20.70
C ASN A 401 -5.72 4.18 20.28
N LEU A 402 -5.62 3.85 18.99
CA LEU A 402 -4.58 2.96 18.49
C LEU A 402 -3.18 3.59 18.63
N ILE A 403 -3.03 4.90 18.32
CA ILE A 403 -1.77 5.64 18.51
C ILE A 403 -1.35 5.58 19.99
N GLN A 404 -2.27 5.83 20.90
CA GLN A 404 -1.98 5.78 22.33
C GLN A 404 -1.55 4.38 22.75
N SER A 405 -2.31 3.36 22.38
CA SER A 405 -2.00 1.95 22.71
C SER A 405 -0.63 1.55 22.19
N PHE A 406 -0.32 1.86 20.93
CA PHE A 406 0.97 1.51 20.33
C PHE A 406 2.14 2.30 20.94
N ARG A 407 1.94 3.56 21.29
CA ARG A 407 2.97 4.39 21.94
C ARG A 407 3.33 3.87 23.33
N GLU A 408 2.33 3.42 24.09
CA GLU A 408 2.50 2.91 25.44
C GLU A 408 3.01 1.46 25.44
N HIS A 409 2.52 0.63 24.49
CA HIS A 409 2.74 -0.80 24.44
C HIS A 409 2.97 -1.28 22.98
N PRO A 410 4.06 -0.92 22.32
CA PRO A 410 4.35 -1.35 20.95
C PRO A 410 4.51 -2.88 20.83
N GLU A 411 4.89 -3.56 21.93
CA GLU A 411 5.07 -5.02 22.00
C GLU A 411 3.79 -5.81 21.81
N LEU A 412 2.62 -5.19 21.98
CA LEU A 412 1.32 -5.84 21.80
C LEU A 412 0.97 -6.10 20.32
N VAL A 413 1.58 -5.37 19.40
CA VAL A 413 1.42 -5.59 17.95
C VAL A 413 2.50 -6.54 17.46
N ARG A 414 2.10 -7.70 16.93
CA ARG A 414 3.00 -8.79 16.56
C ARG A 414 3.07 -9.04 15.05
N ASP A 415 2.01 -8.75 14.32
CA ASP A 415 1.93 -9.04 12.89
C ASP A 415 2.81 -8.10 12.07
N GLU A 416 3.70 -8.70 11.28
CA GLU A 416 4.64 -7.97 10.44
C GLU A 416 3.94 -7.07 9.41
N LYS A 417 2.83 -7.52 8.81
CA LYS A 417 2.10 -6.73 7.81
C LYS A 417 1.44 -5.51 8.44
N THR A 418 0.84 -5.68 9.61
CA THR A 418 0.27 -4.56 10.40
C THR A 418 1.35 -3.52 10.70
N LEU A 419 2.52 -3.94 11.18
CA LEU A 419 3.63 -3.04 11.46
C LEU A 419 4.15 -2.33 10.19
N ARG A 420 4.19 -3.01 9.06
CA ARG A 420 4.60 -2.42 7.78
C ARG A 420 3.60 -1.38 7.27
N GLU A 421 2.29 -1.60 7.43
CA GLU A 421 1.28 -0.58 7.13
C GLU A 421 1.38 0.62 8.07
N MET A 422 1.67 0.42 9.36
CA MET A 422 1.91 1.51 10.30
C MET A 422 3.05 2.45 9.86
N LEU A 423 4.08 1.96 9.17
CA LEU A 423 5.14 2.80 8.60
C LEU A 423 4.64 3.71 7.47
N CYS A 424 3.62 3.27 6.73
CA CYS A 424 3.03 3.98 5.61
C CYS A 424 1.76 4.75 5.99
N PHE A 425 1.38 4.72 7.27
CA PHE A 425 0.19 5.41 7.78
C PHE A 425 0.57 6.82 8.22
N VAL A 426 0.11 7.81 7.45
CA VAL A 426 0.58 9.20 7.54
C VAL A 426 -0.57 10.18 7.73
N ARG A 427 -0.28 11.41 8.11
CA ARG A 427 -1.24 12.52 8.09
C ARG A 427 -1.17 13.22 6.74
N ASP A 428 -2.32 13.37 6.09
CA ASP A 428 -2.45 14.15 4.86
C ASP A 428 -2.32 15.67 5.13
N GLU A 429 -2.47 16.48 4.09
CA GLU A 429 -2.44 17.93 4.19
C GLU A 429 -3.55 18.51 5.09
N ASN A 430 -4.65 17.77 5.27
CA ASN A 430 -5.77 18.12 6.14
C ASN A 430 -5.65 17.50 7.55
N MET A 431 -4.46 17.00 7.91
CA MET A 431 -4.19 16.32 9.17
C MET A 431 -5.01 15.03 9.40
N ARG A 432 -5.58 14.44 8.36
CA ARG A 432 -6.28 13.16 8.44
C ARG A 432 -5.27 12.02 8.33
N ALA A 433 -5.41 11.05 9.20
CA ALA A 433 -4.59 9.85 9.19
C ALA A 433 -5.13 8.85 8.16
N ALA A 434 -4.28 8.44 7.21
CA ALA A 434 -4.59 7.48 6.15
C ALA A 434 -3.31 6.81 5.63
N ALA A 435 -3.47 5.77 4.84
CA ALA A 435 -2.35 5.21 4.09
C ALA A 435 -1.79 6.25 3.11
N GLU A 436 -0.48 6.23 2.94
CA GLU A 436 0.22 7.01 1.92
C GLU A 436 -0.22 6.58 0.51
N THR A 437 -0.18 7.48 -0.46
CA THR A 437 -0.62 7.18 -1.83
C THR A 437 0.07 5.92 -2.37
N GLY A 438 -0.72 4.92 -2.78
CA GLY A 438 -0.24 3.61 -3.26
C GLY A 438 0.10 2.59 -2.16
N ALA A 439 -0.19 2.90 -0.90
CA ALA A 439 -0.19 1.97 0.23
C ALA A 439 -1.63 1.62 0.67
N HIS A 440 -1.78 0.57 1.47
CA HIS A 440 -3.04 0.11 2.05
C HIS A 440 -3.04 0.35 3.56
N ASP A 441 -4.23 0.47 4.17
CA ASP A 441 -4.42 0.61 5.62
C ASP A 441 -5.35 -0.44 6.23
N ASP A 442 -5.65 -1.52 5.50
CA ASP A 442 -6.61 -2.56 5.88
C ASP A 442 -6.27 -3.21 7.24
N TYR A 443 -4.97 -3.53 7.46
CA TYR A 443 -4.51 -4.14 8.72
C TYR A 443 -4.55 -3.15 9.89
N VAL A 444 -4.19 -1.90 9.65
CA VAL A 444 -4.23 -0.83 10.66
C VAL A 444 -5.68 -0.52 11.03
N MET A 445 -6.59 -0.46 10.05
CA MET A 445 -8.00 -0.19 10.28
C MET A 445 -8.69 -1.32 11.03
N ALA A 446 -8.47 -2.57 10.63
CA ALA A 446 -8.97 -3.73 11.36
C ALA A 446 -8.50 -3.76 12.82
N LEU A 447 -7.22 -3.44 13.08
CA LEU A 447 -6.68 -3.36 14.43
C LEU A 447 -7.32 -2.20 15.23
N ALA A 448 -7.51 -1.03 14.62
CA ALA A 448 -8.15 0.12 15.25
C ALA A 448 -9.61 -0.18 15.62
N ILE A 449 -10.36 -0.88 14.75
CA ILE A 449 -11.71 -1.37 15.04
C ILE A 449 -11.69 -2.34 16.21
N ALA A 450 -10.75 -3.31 16.22
CA ALA A 450 -10.62 -4.27 17.32
C ALA A 450 -10.45 -3.56 18.67
N HIS A 451 -9.55 -2.56 18.74
CA HIS A 451 -9.36 -1.74 19.95
C HIS A 451 -10.62 -0.98 20.35
N MET A 452 -11.37 -0.45 19.37
CA MET A 452 -12.54 0.38 19.64
C MET A 452 -13.73 -0.39 20.19
N ILE A 453 -13.92 -1.64 19.77
CA ILE A 453 -15.06 -2.46 20.21
C ILE A 453 -14.85 -3.15 21.56
N ARG A 454 -13.61 -3.28 22.04
CA ARG A 454 -13.23 -3.98 23.28
C ARG A 454 -14.14 -3.68 24.48
N PRO A 455 -14.62 -2.44 24.70
CA PRO A 455 -15.50 -2.13 25.84
C PRO A 455 -16.84 -2.88 25.84
N GLN A 456 -17.33 -3.37 24.70
CA GLN A 456 -18.54 -4.20 24.64
C GLN A 456 -18.28 -5.70 24.97
N GLN A 457 -17.02 -6.11 25.04
CA GLN A 457 -16.71 -7.51 25.37
C GLN A 457 -16.93 -7.76 26.86
N ALA A 458 -17.34 -9.00 27.20
CA ALA A 458 -17.44 -9.43 28.59
C ALA A 458 -16.05 -9.56 29.23
N TYR A 459 -15.97 -9.21 30.52
CA TYR A 459 -14.76 -9.36 31.31
C TYR A 459 -14.89 -10.57 32.25
N LEU A 460 -13.80 -11.31 32.39
CA LEU A 460 -13.65 -12.25 33.50
C LEU A 460 -13.32 -11.46 34.75
N VAL A 461 -14.08 -11.69 35.83
CA VAL A 461 -13.84 -11.11 37.16
C VAL A 461 -13.56 -12.24 38.13
N PRO A 462 -12.31 -12.78 38.16
CA PRO A 462 -12.00 -13.91 39.06
C PRO A 462 -12.21 -13.54 40.53
N GLY A 463 -12.99 -14.34 41.22
CA GLY A 463 -13.08 -14.29 42.68
C GLY A 463 -13.91 -13.18 43.31
N LYS A 464 -14.35 -12.16 42.62
CA LYS A 464 -15.10 -11.05 43.23
C LYS A 464 -16.58 -11.38 43.45
N TYR A 465 -17.20 -12.13 42.55
CA TYR A 465 -18.64 -12.49 42.63
C TYR A 465 -18.89 -13.98 42.40
N GLY A 466 -17.84 -14.79 42.33
CA GLY A 466 -17.91 -16.25 42.24
C GLY A 466 -18.32 -16.79 40.87
N THR A 467 -18.23 -16.01 39.81
CA THR A 467 -18.55 -16.44 38.43
C THR A 467 -18.13 -15.42 37.36
N GLU A 468 -17.84 -15.77 36.45
CA GLU A 468 -17.59 -16.09 35.09
C GLU A 468 -17.52 -14.90 34.07
N ARG A 469 -18.54 -14.43 33.51
CA ARG A 469 -18.51 -13.45 32.46
C ARG A 469 -19.60 -12.39 32.63
N TRP A 470 -19.28 -11.32 33.30
CA TRP A 470 -20.22 -10.23 33.45
C TRP A 470 -19.73 -9.03 32.63
N THR A 471 -20.65 -8.39 31.89
CA THR A 471 -20.37 -7.12 31.24
C THR A 471 -20.16 -6.03 32.30
N LYS A 472 -19.54 -4.93 31.90
CA LYS A 472 -19.37 -3.76 32.77
C LYS A 472 -20.73 -3.25 33.31
N SER A 473 -21.77 -3.26 32.45
CA SER A 473 -23.14 -2.94 32.87
C SER A 473 -23.69 -3.89 33.90
N MET A 474 -23.55 -5.21 33.69
CA MET A 474 -23.98 -6.22 34.67
C MET A 474 -23.30 -6.06 36.03
N LEU A 475 -22.02 -5.72 36.05
CA LEU A 475 -21.29 -5.41 37.28
C LEU A 475 -21.84 -4.17 37.98
N GLN A 476 -22.13 -3.11 37.24
CA GLN A 476 -22.73 -1.88 37.80
C GLN A 476 -24.12 -2.15 38.37
N ASP A 477 -24.94 -2.92 37.65
CA ASP A 477 -26.28 -3.28 38.10
C ASP A 477 -26.21 -4.16 39.35
N TYR A 478 -25.29 -5.12 39.42
CA TYR A 478 -25.05 -5.94 40.60
C TYR A 478 -24.55 -5.12 41.78
N GLU A 479 -23.60 -4.19 41.57
CA GLU A 479 -23.08 -3.35 42.67
C GLU A 479 -24.17 -2.45 43.30
N ARG A 480 -25.10 -1.93 42.48
CA ARG A 480 -26.20 -1.07 42.89
C ARG A 480 -27.38 -1.82 43.48
N ALA A 481 -27.50 -3.09 43.24
CA ALA A 481 -28.63 -3.91 43.68
C ALA A 481 -28.62 -4.18 45.20
N SER A 482 -29.81 -4.31 45.79
CA SER A 482 -30.01 -4.73 47.15
C SER A 482 -29.53 -6.20 47.39
N ALA A 483 -29.40 -6.61 48.63
CA ALA A 483 -28.95 -7.97 48.98
C ALA A 483 -29.82 -9.08 48.36
N ALA A 484 -31.15 -8.86 48.29
CA ALA A 484 -32.11 -9.80 47.69
C ALA A 484 -31.95 -9.84 46.16
N GLU A 485 -31.82 -8.67 45.53
CA GLU A 485 -31.61 -8.54 44.09
C GLU A 485 -30.26 -9.11 43.66
N LYS A 486 -29.21 -8.93 44.44
CA LYS A 486 -27.89 -9.54 44.21
C LYS A 486 -27.94 -11.06 44.12
N LYS A 487 -28.73 -11.68 45.00
CA LYS A 487 -28.94 -13.14 45.01
C LYS A 487 -29.67 -13.55 43.70
N TYR A 488 -30.71 -12.81 43.30
CA TYR A 488 -31.47 -13.08 42.10
C TYR A 488 -30.62 -12.87 40.83
N LEU A 489 -29.91 -11.77 40.72
CA LEU A 489 -29.04 -11.49 39.59
C LEU A 489 -27.91 -12.54 39.44
N LYS A 490 -27.39 -13.01 40.56
CA LYS A 490 -26.38 -14.08 40.57
C LYS A 490 -26.96 -15.37 40.00
N THR A 491 -28.17 -15.78 40.44
CA THR A 491 -28.87 -16.93 39.90
C THR A 491 -29.16 -16.75 38.39
N LEU A 492 -29.67 -15.60 38.01
CA LEU A 492 -30.03 -15.31 36.61
C LEU A 492 -28.86 -15.36 35.65
N TRP A 493 -27.69 -14.89 36.09
CA TRP A 493 -26.53 -14.75 35.22
C TRP A 493 -25.52 -15.88 35.30
N CYS A 494 -25.61 -16.74 36.34
CA CYS A 494 -24.69 -17.86 36.56
C CYS A 494 -25.28 -19.23 36.24
N GLU A 495 -26.60 -19.36 36.27
CA GLU A 495 -27.28 -20.67 36.05
C GLU A 495 -27.66 -20.92 34.58
N LYS A 496 -27.37 -19.96 33.65
CA LYS A 496 -27.68 -20.10 32.22
C LYS A 496 -26.42 -20.29 31.35
N GLY A 497 -25.33 -20.79 31.92
CA GLY A 497 -24.07 -21.08 31.23
C GLY A 497 -23.85 -22.57 31.06
#